data_c9279528a0a655815494ac4008104cd5
#
_entry.id   c9279528a0a655815494ac4008104cd5
#
_cell.length_a   1.000
_cell.length_b   1.000
_cell.length_c   1.000
_cell.angle_alpha   90.00
_cell.angle_beta   90.00
_cell.angle_gamma   90.00
#
_symmetry.space_group_name_H-M   'P 1'
#
loop_
_entity.id
_entity.type
_entity.pdbx_description
1 polymer ?
#
loop_
_entity_poly.entity_id
_entity_poly.type
_entity_poly.pdbx_seq_one_letter_code
_entity_poly.pdbx_strand_id
1 'polypeptide(L)'
;MIRHISIFTFKNAPEKAENIRRVRAFLEQFPGICPLVRNHSVAVPAAPTPAVPEDAPLLFGDLVQVCDFETAADAAAYPVSEAHIKLSEFSTPYLQKVTAIDYEL
;
A
#
# COMPACT_ATOMS: atom_id res chain seq x y z
N MET A 1 13.22 -6.01 -14.16
CA MET A 1 12.70 -5.55 -12.87
C MET A 1 11.25 -5.97 -12.70
N ILE A 2 10.83 -6.16 -11.48
CA ILE A 2 9.45 -6.51 -11.11
C ILE A 2 8.79 -5.27 -10.54
N ARG A 3 7.64 -4.87 -11.07
CA ARG A 3 6.86 -3.77 -10.49
C ARG A 3 5.80 -4.30 -9.56
N HIS A 4 5.73 -3.71 -8.38
CA HIS A 4 4.76 -4.01 -7.34
C HIS A 4 3.80 -2.83 -7.18
N ILE A 5 2.51 -3.11 -7.26
CA ILE A 5 1.47 -2.12 -7.01
C ILE A 5 0.57 -2.65 -5.90
N SER A 6 0.42 -1.88 -4.84
CA SER A 6 -0.52 -2.17 -3.74
C SER A 6 -1.56 -1.05 -3.65
N ILE A 7 -2.82 -1.43 -3.61
CA ILE A 7 -3.95 -0.52 -3.43
C ILE A 7 -4.56 -0.80 -2.08
N PHE A 8 -4.60 0.22 -1.23
CA PHE A 8 -5.11 0.14 0.14
C PHE A 8 -6.50 0.75 0.20
N THR A 9 -7.47 -0.03 0.65
CA THR A 9 -8.83 0.44 0.92
C THR A 9 -9.04 0.45 2.43
N PHE A 10 -9.39 1.61 2.97
CA PHE A 10 -9.52 1.83 4.41
C PHE A 10 -10.96 1.61 4.86
N LYS A 11 -11.12 1.17 6.12
CA LYS A 11 -12.42 1.06 6.76
C LYS A 11 -13.10 2.43 6.83
N ASN A 12 -14.41 2.45 6.62
CA ASN A 12 -15.21 3.65 6.83
C ASN A 12 -15.32 3.92 8.33
N ALA A 13 -14.65 4.96 8.77
CA ALA A 13 -14.60 5.39 10.17
C ALA A 13 -14.48 6.91 10.23
N PRO A 14 -14.86 7.55 11.34
CA PRO A 14 -14.70 9.01 11.47
C PRO A 14 -13.26 9.48 11.25
N GLU A 15 -12.27 8.64 11.63
CA GLU A 15 -10.85 8.93 11.52
C GLU A 15 -10.22 8.48 10.21
N LYS A 16 -11.01 8.10 9.20
CA LYS A 16 -10.48 7.53 7.95
C LYS A 16 -9.41 8.42 7.31
N ALA A 17 -9.67 9.71 7.18
CA ALA A 17 -8.72 10.64 6.57
C ALA A 17 -7.39 10.71 7.34
N GLU A 18 -7.44 10.69 8.67
CA GLU A 18 -6.25 10.67 9.51
C GLU A 18 -5.52 9.35 9.39
N ASN A 19 -6.24 8.23 9.35
CA ASN A 19 -5.65 6.91 9.20
C ASN A 19 -4.91 6.79 7.87
N ILE A 20 -5.47 7.33 6.79
CA ILE A 20 -4.79 7.37 5.48
C ILE A 20 -3.49 8.17 5.58
N ARG A 21 -3.51 9.35 6.20
CA ARG A 21 -2.30 10.17 6.37
C ARG A 21 -1.21 9.43 7.13
N ARG A 22 -1.58 8.71 8.19
CA ARG A 22 -0.63 7.97 9.04
C ARG A 22 0.01 6.80 8.29
N VAL A 23 -0.78 6.04 7.55
CA VAL A 23 -0.25 4.92 6.75
C VAL A 23 0.60 5.43 5.60
N ARG A 24 0.17 6.51 4.93
CA ARG A 24 0.95 7.17 3.89
C ARG A 24 2.33 7.59 4.41
N ALA A 25 2.37 8.26 5.56
CA ALA A 25 3.63 8.70 6.17
C ALA A 25 4.56 7.52 6.48
N PHE A 26 4.01 6.40 6.93
CA PHE A 26 4.79 5.19 7.16
C PHE A 26 5.39 4.66 5.86
N LEU A 27 4.57 4.54 4.82
CA LEU A 27 5.02 4.06 3.50
C LEU A 27 6.09 4.97 2.88
N GLU A 28 5.98 6.27 3.05
CA GLU A 28 6.95 7.23 2.52
C GLU A 28 8.35 7.06 3.11
N GLN A 29 8.50 6.36 4.24
CA GLN A 29 9.79 6.04 4.83
C GLN A 29 10.48 4.84 4.18
N PHE A 30 9.77 4.06 3.36
CA PHE A 30 10.29 2.80 2.81
C PHE A 30 11.61 2.92 2.07
N PRO A 31 11.86 3.95 1.25
CA PRO A 31 13.18 4.08 0.62
C PRO A 31 14.35 4.10 1.60
N GLY A 32 14.12 4.56 2.83
CA GLY A 32 15.14 4.62 3.87
C GLY A 32 15.19 3.42 4.81
N ILE A 33 14.15 2.58 4.82
CA ILE A 33 14.07 1.46 5.78
C ILE A 33 13.93 0.10 5.12
N CYS A 34 13.63 0.03 3.83
CA CYS A 34 13.50 -1.21 3.09
C CYS A 34 14.47 -1.21 1.91
N PRO A 35 15.61 -1.91 2.01
CA PRO A 35 16.62 -1.89 0.95
C PRO A 35 16.19 -2.61 -0.33
N LEU A 36 15.08 -3.33 -0.30
CA LEU A 36 14.57 -4.07 -1.46
C LEU A 36 13.86 -3.19 -2.47
N VAL A 37 13.27 -2.06 -2.04
CA VAL A 37 12.45 -1.24 -2.92
C VAL A 37 13.27 -0.28 -3.76
N ARG A 38 12.85 -0.09 -5.01
CA ARG A 38 13.38 0.88 -5.96
C ARG A 38 12.22 1.68 -6.54
N ASN A 39 12.50 2.91 -7.01
CA ASN A 39 11.50 3.74 -7.70
C ASN A 39 10.18 3.82 -6.92
N HIS A 40 10.29 3.98 -5.62
CA HIS A 40 9.15 3.93 -4.69
C HIS A 40 8.34 5.22 -4.77
N SER A 41 7.03 5.09 -4.87
CA SER A 41 6.12 6.23 -4.78
C SER A 41 4.83 5.83 -4.06
N VAL A 42 4.21 6.83 -3.43
CA VAL A 42 2.94 6.69 -2.71
C VAL A 42 2.05 7.85 -3.15
N ALA A 43 0.79 7.56 -3.41
CA ALA A 43 -0.15 8.58 -3.83
C ALA A 43 -1.55 8.32 -3.27
N VAL A 44 -2.34 9.39 -3.21
CA VAL A 44 -3.76 9.33 -2.86
C VAL A 44 -4.59 9.75 -4.07
N PRO A 45 -5.90 9.45 -4.10
CA PRO A 45 -6.77 9.87 -5.21
C PRO A 45 -6.69 11.36 -5.47
N ALA A 46 -6.76 11.75 -6.75
CA ALA A 46 -6.73 13.15 -7.16
C ALA A 46 -8.02 13.90 -6.79
N ALA A 47 -9.11 13.17 -6.56
CA ALA A 47 -10.41 13.72 -6.19
C ALA A 47 -11.08 12.78 -5.18
N PRO A 48 -12.06 13.27 -4.40
CA PRO A 48 -12.81 12.41 -3.48
C PRO A 48 -13.41 11.21 -4.23
N THR A 49 -13.26 10.01 -3.64
CA THR A 49 -13.82 8.80 -4.23
C THR A 49 -15.29 8.66 -3.85
N PRO A 50 -16.14 8.09 -4.73
CA PRO A 50 -17.51 7.78 -4.37
C PRO A 50 -17.58 6.80 -3.21
N ALA A 51 -18.53 7.02 -2.30
CA ALA A 51 -18.83 6.03 -1.27
C ALA A 51 -19.54 4.84 -1.91
N VAL A 52 -19.05 3.63 -1.60
CA VAL A 52 -19.68 2.38 -2.04
C VAL A 52 -19.80 1.44 -0.84
N PRO A 53 -20.78 0.49 -0.87
CA PRO A 53 -20.86 -0.53 0.17
C PRO A 53 -19.56 -1.35 0.25
N GLU A 54 -19.19 -1.80 1.45
CA GLU A 54 -17.93 -2.55 1.67
C GLU A 54 -17.88 -3.87 0.91
N ASP A 55 -19.04 -4.46 0.62
CA ASP A 55 -19.18 -5.71 -0.14
C ASP A 55 -19.42 -5.50 -1.63
N ALA A 56 -19.36 -4.26 -2.12
CA ALA A 56 -19.52 -3.98 -3.53
C ALA A 56 -18.41 -4.64 -4.37
N PRO A 57 -18.72 -5.12 -5.58
CA PRO A 57 -17.69 -5.71 -6.46
C PRO A 57 -16.66 -4.68 -6.95
N LEU A 58 -17.04 -3.39 -7.02
CA LEU A 58 -16.13 -2.30 -7.33
C LEU A 58 -15.86 -1.50 -6.06
N LEU A 59 -14.58 -1.44 -5.68
CA LEU A 59 -14.11 -0.58 -4.59
C LEU A 59 -13.10 0.42 -5.15
N PHE A 60 -13.20 1.66 -4.64
CA PHE A 60 -12.19 2.68 -4.93
C PHE A 60 -11.12 2.62 -3.87
N GLY A 61 -9.84 2.55 -4.29
CA GLY A 61 -8.72 2.61 -3.37
C GLY A 61 -8.55 4.00 -2.77
N ASP A 62 -7.96 4.04 -1.59
CA ASP A 62 -7.70 5.27 -0.84
C ASP A 62 -6.23 5.68 -0.87
N LEU A 63 -5.35 4.74 -1.18
CA LEU A 63 -3.91 4.92 -1.16
C LEU A 63 -3.27 3.90 -2.10
N VAL A 64 -2.26 4.31 -2.85
CA VAL A 64 -1.50 3.41 -3.72
C VAL A 64 -0.01 3.51 -3.40
N GLN A 65 0.64 2.35 -3.37
CA GLN A 65 2.08 2.22 -3.32
C GLN A 65 2.54 1.59 -4.63
N VAL A 66 3.53 2.19 -5.26
CA VAL A 66 4.20 1.63 -6.43
C VAL A 66 5.69 1.56 -6.14
N CYS A 67 6.29 0.41 -6.37
CA CYS A 67 7.73 0.26 -6.28
C CYS A 67 8.22 -0.83 -7.23
N ASP A 68 9.52 -0.88 -7.44
CA ASP A 68 10.17 -1.89 -8.26
C ASP A 68 11.12 -2.72 -7.41
N PHE A 69 11.24 -4.00 -7.76
CA PHE A 69 12.27 -4.90 -7.24
C PHE A 69 13.21 -5.29 -8.37
N GLU A 70 14.51 -5.33 -8.09
CA GLU A 70 15.50 -5.67 -9.11
C GLU A 70 15.35 -7.10 -9.60
N THR A 71 14.96 -8.04 -8.71
CA THR A 71 14.88 -9.45 -9.01
C THR A 71 13.59 -10.07 -8.46
N ALA A 72 13.23 -11.24 -8.98
CA ALA A 72 12.13 -12.04 -8.44
C ALA A 72 12.40 -12.47 -6.99
N ALA A 73 13.68 -12.70 -6.64
CA ALA A 73 14.06 -13.04 -5.27
C ALA A 73 13.77 -11.88 -4.30
N ASP A 74 14.05 -10.64 -4.70
CA ASP A 74 13.73 -9.46 -3.90
C ASP A 74 12.23 -9.28 -3.72
N ALA A 75 11.46 -9.50 -4.79
CA ALA A 75 10.00 -9.47 -4.72
C ALA A 75 9.46 -10.51 -3.73
N ALA A 76 10.02 -11.72 -3.75
CA ALA A 76 9.63 -12.79 -2.82
C ALA A 76 10.04 -12.49 -1.37
N ALA A 77 11.15 -11.79 -1.16
CA ALA A 77 11.63 -11.40 0.16
C ALA A 77 10.84 -10.24 0.77
N TYR A 78 10.20 -9.41 -0.05
CA TYR A 78 9.54 -8.19 0.42
C TYR A 78 8.44 -8.44 1.46
N PRO A 79 7.48 -9.38 1.27
CA PRO A 79 6.41 -9.59 2.24
C PRO A 79 6.88 -10.01 3.63
N VAL A 80 8.04 -10.65 3.73
CA VAL A 80 8.62 -11.10 4.99
C VAL A 80 9.74 -10.21 5.49
N SER A 81 10.00 -9.09 4.83
CA SER A 81 10.96 -8.10 5.28
C SER A 81 10.48 -7.40 6.56
N GLU A 82 11.43 -6.93 7.37
CA GLU A 82 11.12 -6.22 8.61
C GLU A 82 10.21 -5.01 8.36
N ALA A 83 10.51 -4.21 7.33
CA ALA A 83 9.73 -3.04 7.00
C ALA A 83 8.28 -3.39 6.66
N HIS A 84 8.06 -4.44 5.85
CA HIS A 84 6.71 -4.86 5.48
C HIS A 84 5.93 -5.45 6.65
N ILE A 85 6.60 -6.23 7.52
CA ILE A 85 5.97 -6.76 8.73
C ILE A 85 5.50 -5.62 9.63
N LYS A 86 6.33 -4.60 9.84
CA LYS A 86 5.95 -3.42 10.62
C LYS A 86 4.81 -2.64 9.97
N LEU A 87 4.81 -2.51 8.64
CA LEU A 87 3.71 -1.88 7.92
C LEU A 87 2.40 -2.64 8.16
N SER A 88 2.43 -3.97 8.04
CA SER A 88 1.24 -4.81 8.24
C SER A 88 0.69 -4.66 9.67
N GLU A 89 1.55 -4.72 10.66
CA GLU A 89 1.15 -4.56 12.06
C GLU A 89 0.54 -3.18 12.32
N PHE A 90 1.14 -2.13 11.76
CA PHE A 90 0.67 -0.76 11.94
C PHE A 90 -0.65 -0.49 11.21
N SER A 91 -0.79 -0.96 9.96
CA SER A 91 -1.90 -0.57 9.08
C SER A 91 -3.13 -1.47 9.18
N THR A 92 -2.97 -2.74 9.55
CA THR A 92 -4.06 -3.72 9.56
C THR A 92 -5.34 -3.25 10.29
N PRO A 93 -5.25 -2.59 11.47
CA PRO A 93 -6.47 -2.15 12.16
C PRO A 93 -7.32 -1.15 11.35
N TYR A 94 -6.71 -0.44 10.41
CA TYR A 94 -7.37 0.62 9.64
C TYR A 94 -7.87 0.15 8.28
N LEU A 95 -7.42 -1.02 7.83
CA LEU A 95 -7.66 -1.48 6.47
C LEU A 95 -8.87 -2.39 6.37
N GLN A 96 -9.66 -2.15 5.34
CA GLN A 96 -10.67 -3.10 4.88
C GLN A 96 -10.01 -4.14 3.97
N LYS A 97 -9.16 -3.69 3.04
CA LYS A 97 -8.61 -4.55 2.00
C LYS A 97 -7.32 -3.98 1.46
N VAL A 98 -6.40 -4.86 1.10
CA VAL A 98 -5.24 -4.53 0.27
C VAL A 98 -5.28 -5.44 -0.95
N THR A 99 -5.12 -4.83 -2.12
CA THR A 99 -5.01 -5.56 -3.38
C THR A 99 -3.64 -5.27 -3.98
N ALA A 100 -2.91 -6.32 -4.32
CA ALA A 100 -1.56 -6.17 -4.85
C ALA A 100 -1.38 -6.98 -6.13
N ILE A 101 -0.51 -6.49 -7.00
CA ILE A 101 -0.08 -7.20 -8.19
C ILE A 101 1.40 -6.94 -8.42
N ASP A 102 2.12 -8.00 -8.76
CA ASP A 102 3.51 -7.93 -9.19
C ASP A 102 3.59 -8.36 -10.64
N TYR A 103 4.33 -7.60 -11.46
CA TYR A 103 4.50 -7.95 -12.87
C TYR A 103 5.87 -7.53 -13.38
N GLU A 104 6.34 -8.20 -14.43
CA GLU A 104 7.61 -7.85 -15.05
C GLU A 104 7.48 -6.60 -15.93
N LEU A 105 8.47 -5.75 -15.79
CA LEU A 105 8.62 -4.57 -16.65
C LEU A 105 9.30 -4.93 -17.96
#